data_fbb52b7abce83d59afc6cf6d636b65a9
#
_entry.id   fbb52b7abce83d59afc6cf6d636b65a9
#
_cell.length_a   1.000
_cell.length_b   1.000
_cell.length_c   1.000
_cell.angle_alpha   90.00
_cell.angle_beta   90.00
_cell.angle_gamma   90.00
#
_symmetry.space_group_name_H-M   'P 1'
#
loop_
_entity.id
_entity.type
_entity.pdbx_description
1 polymer ?
#
loop_
_entity_poly.entity_id
_entity_poly.type
_entity_poly.pdbx_seq_one_letter_code
_entity_poly.pdbx_strand_id
1 'polypeptide(L)'
;MVNSIFTNRRAVRNFSSESISDAEIKSLIAAFQTTPCGMHQTDVMSLVVVKDEALRDKIETKTDNACYHAPVLFIINTKKDSMFGERDASYGAENIMLEATDLDLGSVYVMGGAARLNDDSELQKELGIDPAFQTSVIVPVGKIGEKPEATDRSNRYQVTIY
;
A
#
# COMPACT_ATOMS: atom_id res chain seq x y z
N MET A 1 24.71 9.11 7.75
CA MET A 1 23.41 9.19 8.49
C MET A 1 22.34 8.71 7.54
N VAL A 2 21.42 7.82 7.96
CA VAL A 2 20.32 7.35 7.12
C VAL A 2 19.34 8.49 6.83
N ASN A 3 18.72 8.53 5.64
CA ASN A 3 17.74 9.56 5.30
C ASN A 3 16.51 9.47 6.25
N SER A 4 16.02 10.63 6.69
CA SER A 4 14.92 10.75 7.65
C SER A 4 13.62 10.11 7.19
N ILE A 5 13.37 10.02 5.89
CA ILE A 5 12.20 9.37 5.33
C ILE A 5 12.06 7.92 5.83
N PHE A 6 13.17 7.16 5.89
CA PHE A 6 13.17 5.79 6.42
C PHE A 6 12.92 5.73 7.92
N THR A 7 13.49 6.70 8.67
CA THR A 7 13.34 6.75 10.13
C THR A 7 11.99 7.32 10.56
N ASN A 8 11.35 8.15 9.74
CA ASN A 8 10.06 8.77 10.03
C ASN A 8 8.87 7.88 9.62
N ARG A 9 9.04 7.01 8.59
CA ARG A 9 7.96 6.12 8.17
C ARG A 9 7.46 5.27 9.34
N ARG A 10 6.15 5.30 9.54
CA ARG A 10 5.42 4.50 10.55
C ARG A 10 4.21 3.84 9.93
N ALA A 11 3.74 2.76 10.54
CA ALA A 11 2.44 2.18 10.23
C ALA A 11 1.35 3.04 10.90
N VAL A 12 0.69 3.89 10.13
CA VAL A 12 -0.41 4.75 10.60
C VAL A 12 -1.73 4.01 10.37
N ARG A 13 -2.55 3.94 11.43
CA ARG A 13 -3.85 3.25 11.44
C ARG A 13 -4.98 4.16 11.91
N ASN A 14 -4.69 5.43 12.12
CA ASN A 14 -5.68 6.44 12.48
C ASN A 14 -5.50 7.60 11.49
N PHE A 15 -6.49 7.79 10.64
CA PHE A 15 -6.49 8.83 9.62
C PHE A 15 -7.49 9.92 10.00
N SER A 16 -7.18 11.18 9.67
CA SER A 16 -8.14 12.27 9.78
C SER A 16 -9.17 12.20 8.65
N SER A 17 -10.26 12.92 8.80
CA SER A 17 -11.29 13.04 7.76
C SER A 17 -10.88 13.94 6.58
N GLU A 18 -9.68 14.54 6.64
CA GLU A 18 -9.18 15.40 5.56
C GLU A 18 -8.84 14.57 4.31
N SER A 19 -9.27 15.08 3.16
CA SER A 19 -8.91 14.46 1.88
C SER A 19 -7.44 14.70 1.54
N ILE A 20 -6.86 13.81 0.75
CA ILE A 20 -5.59 14.06 0.08
C ILE A 20 -5.84 14.59 -1.32
N SER A 21 -4.96 15.47 -1.79
CA SER A 21 -5.11 16.14 -3.08
C SER A 21 -4.80 15.21 -4.26
N ASP A 22 -5.30 15.53 -5.44
CA ASP A 22 -4.96 14.82 -6.67
C ASP A 22 -3.45 14.90 -7.01
N ALA A 23 -2.77 15.97 -6.58
CA ALA A 23 -1.32 16.10 -6.75
C ALA A 23 -0.57 15.10 -5.89
N GLU A 24 -0.96 14.95 -4.60
CA GLU A 24 -0.39 13.94 -3.69
C GLU A 24 -0.66 12.51 -4.22
N ILE A 25 -1.86 12.23 -4.71
CA ILE A 25 -2.19 10.93 -5.31
C ILE A 25 -1.32 10.64 -6.53
N LYS A 26 -1.11 11.63 -7.41
CA LYS A 26 -0.23 11.48 -8.58
C LYS A 26 1.22 11.22 -8.18
N SER A 27 1.72 11.86 -7.11
CA SER A 27 3.07 11.61 -6.59
C SER A 27 3.21 10.17 -6.07
N LEU A 28 2.23 9.68 -5.30
CA LEU A 28 2.19 8.30 -4.81
C LEU A 28 2.15 7.26 -5.96
N ILE A 29 1.37 7.54 -7.03
CA ILE A 29 1.35 6.71 -8.23
C ILE A 29 2.72 6.74 -8.93
N ALA A 30 3.35 7.91 -9.04
CA ALA A 30 4.68 8.05 -9.63
C ALA A 30 5.73 7.25 -8.83
N ALA A 31 5.68 7.30 -7.51
CA ALA A 31 6.55 6.49 -6.64
C ALA A 31 6.35 4.99 -6.90
N PHE A 32 5.10 4.52 -7.01
CA PHE A 32 4.82 3.13 -7.40
C PHE A 32 5.43 2.78 -8.76
N GLN A 33 5.33 3.67 -9.76
CA GLN A 33 5.87 3.42 -11.11
C GLN A 33 7.41 3.29 -11.14
N THR A 34 8.11 3.76 -10.11
CA THR A 34 9.57 3.58 -9.98
C THR A 34 9.98 2.23 -9.38
N THR A 35 9.01 1.36 -9.09
CA THR A 35 9.28 0.06 -8.48
C THR A 35 10.16 -0.81 -9.36
N PRO A 36 11.24 -1.39 -8.82
CA PRO A 36 12.00 -2.39 -9.56
C PRO A 36 11.14 -3.64 -9.79
N CYS A 37 11.32 -4.30 -10.92
CA CYS A 37 10.65 -5.54 -11.24
C CYS A 37 11.65 -6.67 -11.58
N GLY A 38 11.32 -7.87 -11.13
CA GLY A 38 12.13 -9.04 -11.36
C GLY A 38 12.25 -9.34 -12.85
N MET A 39 13.47 -9.48 -13.36
CA MET A 39 13.78 -9.79 -14.76
C MET A 39 13.09 -8.88 -15.80
N HIS A 40 12.85 -7.62 -15.45
CA HIS A 40 12.16 -6.62 -16.28
C HIS A 40 10.72 -7.03 -16.70
N GLN A 41 10.06 -7.87 -15.91
CA GLN A 41 8.68 -8.28 -16.16
C GLN A 41 7.71 -7.21 -15.63
N THR A 42 7.48 -6.17 -16.43
CA THR A 42 6.63 -5.02 -16.03
C THR A 42 5.13 -5.31 -16.08
N ASP A 43 4.73 -6.44 -16.66
CA ASP A 43 3.33 -6.86 -16.81
C ASP A 43 2.81 -7.74 -15.66
N VAL A 44 3.64 -7.96 -14.63
CA VAL A 44 3.29 -8.83 -13.50
C VAL A 44 2.57 -8.10 -12.36
N MET A 45 2.57 -6.76 -12.37
CA MET A 45 1.88 -5.95 -11.37
C MET A 45 0.88 -5.00 -12.01
N SER A 46 -0.18 -4.70 -11.26
CA SER A 46 -1.11 -3.61 -11.54
C SER A 46 -1.47 -2.87 -10.27
N LEU A 47 -1.91 -1.63 -10.41
CA LEU A 47 -2.34 -0.78 -9.30
C LEU A 47 -3.77 -0.31 -9.54
N VAL A 48 -4.63 -0.51 -8.54
CA VAL A 48 -5.96 0.10 -8.47
C VAL A 48 -5.94 1.14 -7.35
N VAL A 49 -6.35 2.37 -7.66
CA VAL A 49 -6.46 3.46 -6.68
C VAL A 49 -7.93 3.75 -6.44
N VAL A 50 -8.38 3.56 -5.21
CA VAL A 50 -9.79 3.73 -4.82
C VAL A 50 -9.94 5.00 -3.99
N LYS A 51 -10.64 6.00 -4.55
CA LYS A 51 -11.05 7.26 -3.90
C LYS A 51 -12.55 7.26 -3.58
N ASP A 52 -13.32 6.52 -4.37
CA ASP A 52 -14.77 6.45 -4.24
C ASP A 52 -15.18 5.91 -2.87
N GLU A 53 -16.00 6.66 -2.15
CA GLU A 53 -16.40 6.33 -0.78
C GLU A 53 -17.19 5.03 -0.72
N ALA A 54 -18.13 4.82 -1.64
CA ALA A 54 -18.96 3.63 -1.64
C ALA A 54 -18.15 2.36 -1.91
N LEU A 55 -17.13 2.43 -2.79
CA LEU A 55 -16.19 1.33 -3.02
C LEU A 55 -15.29 1.08 -1.79
N ARG A 56 -14.81 2.15 -1.14
CA ARG A 56 -14.01 2.02 0.09
C ARG A 56 -14.81 1.35 1.21
N ASP A 57 -16.08 1.73 1.39
CA ASP A 57 -16.96 1.14 2.41
C ASP A 57 -17.23 -0.35 2.13
N LYS A 58 -17.39 -0.73 0.86
CA LYS A 58 -17.49 -2.15 0.48
C LYS A 58 -16.21 -2.90 0.82
N ILE A 59 -15.03 -2.34 0.51
CA ILE A 59 -13.74 -2.93 0.83
C ILE A 59 -13.58 -3.06 2.35
N GLU A 60 -13.88 -2.02 3.14
CA GLU A 60 -13.82 -2.08 4.60
C GLU A 60 -14.70 -3.19 5.15
N THR A 61 -15.95 -3.29 4.68
CA THR A 61 -16.88 -4.34 5.10
C THR A 61 -16.32 -5.75 4.81
N LYS A 62 -15.74 -5.96 3.63
CA LYS A 62 -15.19 -7.26 3.22
C LYS A 62 -13.87 -7.60 3.89
N THR A 63 -13.09 -6.59 4.22
CA THR A 63 -11.78 -6.77 4.86
C THR A 63 -11.83 -6.69 6.39
N ASP A 64 -13.02 -6.53 6.98
CA ASP A 64 -13.22 -6.38 8.44
C ASP A 64 -12.48 -5.15 8.97
N ASN A 65 -12.68 -4.03 8.30
CA ASN A 65 -12.09 -2.72 8.59
C ASN A 65 -10.54 -2.71 8.57
N ALA A 66 -9.94 -3.57 7.78
CA ALA A 66 -8.49 -3.69 7.72
C ALA A 66 -7.80 -2.49 7.04
N CYS A 67 -8.56 -1.60 6.37
CA CYS A 67 -8.03 -0.41 5.74
C CYS A 67 -8.18 0.87 6.60
N TYR A 68 -8.71 0.73 7.81
CA TYR A 68 -8.75 1.79 8.84
C TYR A 68 -9.47 3.07 8.40
N HIS A 69 -10.47 2.95 7.52
CA HIS A 69 -11.25 4.05 6.94
C HIS A 69 -10.40 5.14 6.29
N ALA A 70 -9.27 4.76 5.71
CA ALA A 70 -8.40 5.69 4.99
C ALA A 70 -9.12 6.32 3.78
N PRO A 71 -8.87 7.60 3.48
CA PRO A 71 -9.55 8.30 2.37
C PRO A 71 -9.16 7.80 0.98
N VAL A 72 -8.02 7.12 0.85
CA VAL A 72 -7.56 6.52 -0.42
C VAL A 72 -6.89 5.18 -0.16
N LEU A 73 -7.21 4.20 -1.01
CA LEU A 73 -6.60 2.87 -0.98
C LEU A 73 -5.79 2.64 -2.26
N PHE A 74 -4.55 2.23 -2.11
CA PHE A 74 -3.69 1.75 -3.19
C PHE A 74 -3.65 0.23 -3.13
N ILE A 75 -4.29 -0.43 -4.08
CA ILE A 75 -4.44 -1.89 -4.15
C ILE A 75 -3.47 -2.41 -5.19
N ILE A 76 -2.41 -3.08 -4.75
CA ILE A 76 -1.39 -3.64 -5.62
C ILE A 76 -1.74 -5.10 -5.90
N ASN A 77 -1.90 -5.41 -7.18
CA ASN A 77 -2.24 -6.73 -7.65
C ASN A 77 -1.08 -7.34 -8.42
N THR A 78 -0.93 -8.65 -8.36
CA THR A 78 0.13 -9.38 -9.04
C THR A 78 -0.42 -10.58 -9.78
N LYS A 79 0.21 -10.98 -10.88
CA LYS A 79 -0.13 -12.22 -11.58
C LYS A 79 0.04 -13.42 -10.65
N LYS A 80 -0.97 -14.28 -10.61
CA LYS A 80 -1.02 -15.48 -9.75
C LYS A 80 0.11 -16.48 -10.01
N ASP A 81 0.62 -16.54 -11.23
CA ASP A 81 1.67 -17.44 -11.67
C ASP A 81 3.07 -16.79 -11.66
N SER A 82 3.19 -15.53 -11.24
CA SER A 82 4.48 -14.84 -11.20
C SER A 82 5.33 -15.27 -10.01
N MET A 83 6.58 -15.66 -10.29
CA MET A 83 7.58 -15.94 -9.26
C MET A 83 8.01 -14.68 -8.49
N PHE A 84 7.91 -13.50 -9.11
CA PHE A 84 8.41 -12.23 -8.57
C PHE A 84 7.31 -11.33 -8.03
N GLY A 85 6.07 -11.49 -8.50
CA GLY A 85 4.97 -10.56 -8.28
C GLY A 85 4.80 -10.09 -6.84
N GLU A 86 4.72 -10.99 -5.88
CA GLU A 86 4.55 -10.62 -4.46
C GLU A 86 5.75 -9.86 -3.87
N ARG A 87 6.98 -10.20 -4.33
CA ARG A 87 8.19 -9.50 -3.90
C ARG A 87 8.22 -8.09 -4.50
N ASP A 88 7.92 -7.99 -5.78
CA ASP A 88 7.85 -6.70 -6.49
C ASP A 88 6.74 -5.82 -5.91
N ALA A 89 5.58 -6.39 -5.55
CA ALA A 89 4.50 -5.68 -4.87
C ALA A 89 4.94 -5.11 -3.51
N SER A 90 5.79 -5.80 -2.77
CA SER A 90 6.32 -5.30 -1.51
C SER A 90 7.23 -4.08 -1.69
N TYR A 91 8.04 -4.05 -2.76
CA TYR A 91 8.81 -2.85 -3.12
C TYR A 91 7.89 -1.70 -3.55
N GLY A 92 6.85 -2.00 -4.34
CA GLY A 92 5.87 -1.01 -4.74
C GLY A 92 5.13 -0.39 -3.55
N ALA A 93 4.74 -1.21 -2.60
CA ALA A 93 4.13 -0.75 -1.36
C ALA A 93 5.08 0.12 -0.53
N GLU A 94 6.35 -0.26 -0.39
CA GLU A 94 7.34 0.55 0.33
C GLU A 94 7.59 1.88 -0.37
N ASN A 95 7.67 1.93 -1.71
CA ASN A 95 7.80 3.19 -2.45
C ASN A 95 6.63 4.13 -2.18
N ILE A 96 5.39 3.63 -2.21
CA ILE A 96 4.19 4.42 -1.84
C ILE A 96 4.31 4.92 -0.39
N MET A 97 4.71 4.07 0.55
CA MET A 97 4.79 4.44 1.97
C MET A 97 5.91 5.44 2.27
N LEU A 98 7.02 5.37 1.56
CA LEU A 98 8.10 6.34 1.68
C LEU A 98 7.68 7.70 1.11
N GLU A 99 7.07 7.71 -0.06
CA GLU A 99 6.53 8.93 -0.66
C GLU A 99 5.43 9.54 0.22
N ALA A 100 4.52 8.73 0.77
CA ALA A 100 3.53 9.20 1.73
C ALA A 100 4.19 9.88 2.93
N THR A 101 5.30 9.32 3.42
CA THR A 101 6.06 9.90 4.54
C THR A 101 6.68 11.23 4.18
N ASP A 102 7.21 11.39 2.96
CA ASP A 102 7.79 12.64 2.45
C ASP A 102 6.74 13.74 2.28
N LEU A 103 5.51 13.34 1.95
CA LEU A 103 4.34 14.22 1.82
C LEU A 103 3.61 14.48 3.16
N ASP A 104 4.20 14.10 4.31
CA ASP A 104 3.55 14.16 5.63
C ASP A 104 2.19 13.44 5.71
N LEU A 105 2.02 12.39 4.90
CA LEU A 105 0.88 11.48 4.93
C LEU A 105 1.17 10.24 5.77
N GLY A 106 0.09 9.67 6.31
CA GLY A 106 0.10 8.36 6.96
C GLY A 106 -0.16 7.24 5.96
N SER A 107 0.46 6.09 6.20
CA SER A 107 0.23 4.88 5.42
C SER A 107 0.50 3.61 6.23
N VAL A 108 -0.02 2.47 5.77
CA VAL A 108 0.25 1.17 6.38
C VAL A 108 0.20 0.06 5.33
N TYR A 109 0.99 -0.99 5.54
CA TYR A 109 1.03 -2.19 4.70
C TYR A 109 0.00 -3.22 5.20
N VAL A 110 -1.01 -3.56 4.41
CA VAL A 110 -2.11 -4.44 4.80
C VAL A 110 -2.15 -5.70 3.94
N MET A 111 -1.75 -6.83 4.52
CA MET A 111 -1.85 -8.16 3.88
C MET A 111 -3.19 -8.85 4.19
N GLY A 112 -3.65 -8.80 5.43
CA GLY A 112 -4.87 -9.50 5.83
C GLY A 112 -6.11 -9.04 5.08
N GLY A 113 -6.21 -7.74 4.79
CA GLY A 113 -7.26 -7.18 3.94
C GLY A 113 -7.14 -7.65 2.48
N ALA A 114 -5.91 -7.73 1.95
CA ALA A 114 -5.66 -8.23 0.61
C ALA A 114 -6.10 -9.70 0.44
N ALA A 115 -5.78 -10.55 1.41
CA ALA A 115 -6.20 -11.95 1.40
C ALA A 115 -7.74 -12.07 1.37
N ARG A 116 -8.44 -11.31 2.21
CA ARG A 116 -9.92 -11.30 2.24
C ARG A 116 -10.55 -10.75 0.95
N LEU A 117 -9.92 -9.75 0.32
CA LEU A 117 -10.36 -9.22 -0.96
C LEU A 117 -10.26 -10.26 -2.07
N ASN A 118 -9.28 -11.16 -2.01
CA ASN A 118 -9.12 -12.26 -2.96
C ASN A 118 -10.25 -13.31 -2.87
N ASP A 119 -10.96 -13.39 -1.75
CA ASP A 119 -12.09 -14.29 -1.55
C ASP A 119 -13.42 -13.71 -2.12
N ASP A 120 -13.42 -12.48 -2.64
CA ASP A 120 -14.60 -11.81 -3.21
C ASP A 120 -14.41 -11.47 -4.68
N SER A 121 -14.75 -12.44 -5.53
CA SER A 121 -14.60 -12.30 -7.00
C SER A 121 -15.49 -11.20 -7.61
N GLU A 122 -16.64 -10.91 -7.02
CA GLU A 122 -17.52 -9.85 -7.51
C GLU A 122 -16.93 -8.47 -7.23
N LEU A 123 -16.39 -8.26 -6.03
CA LEU A 123 -15.72 -7.01 -5.68
C LEU A 123 -14.41 -6.83 -6.47
N GLN A 124 -13.62 -7.90 -6.70
CA GLN A 124 -12.46 -7.83 -7.59
C GLN A 124 -12.85 -7.41 -9.01
N LYS A 125 -13.94 -7.94 -9.54
CA LYS A 125 -14.47 -7.57 -10.86
C LYS A 125 -14.94 -6.10 -10.89
N GLU A 126 -15.64 -5.64 -9.84
CA GLU A 126 -16.06 -4.25 -9.71
C GLU A 126 -14.85 -3.29 -9.67
N LEU A 127 -13.76 -3.70 -9.05
CA LEU A 127 -12.48 -2.98 -9.02
C LEU A 127 -11.67 -3.06 -10.32
N GLY A 128 -12.15 -3.82 -11.31
CA GLY A 128 -11.44 -4.01 -12.58
C GLY A 128 -10.18 -4.84 -12.48
N ILE A 129 -10.06 -5.68 -11.44
CA ILE A 129 -8.90 -6.58 -11.27
C ILE A 129 -9.05 -7.76 -12.24
N ASP A 130 -8.07 -7.95 -13.11
CA ASP A 130 -8.04 -9.07 -14.07
C ASP A 130 -8.03 -10.40 -13.29
N PRO A 131 -8.83 -11.41 -13.70
CA PRO A 131 -8.87 -12.73 -13.05
C PRO A 131 -7.52 -13.46 -12.98
N ALA A 132 -6.56 -13.12 -13.84
CA ALA A 132 -5.20 -13.65 -13.79
C ALA A 132 -4.38 -13.06 -12.64
N PHE A 133 -4.89 -11.99 -12.00
CA PHE A 133 -4.22 -11.31 -10.89
C PHE A 133 -4.87 -11.67 -9.54
N GLN A 134 -4.12 -11.47 -8.49
CA GLN A 134 -4.57 -11.48 -7.10
C GLN A 134 -4.11 -10.19 -6.42
N THR A 135 -4.85 -9.72 -5.44
CA THR A 135 -4.41 -8.63 -4.59
C THR A 135 -3.31 -9.14 -3.65
N SER A 136 -2.12 -8.54 -3.73
CA SER A 136 -0.98 -8.88 -2.87
C SER A 136 -0.92 -8.02 -1.62
N VAL A 137 -1.22 -6.73 -1.76
CA VAL A 137 -1.20 -5.79 -0.65
C VAL A 137 -2.14 -4.61 -0.91
N ILE A 138 -2.74 -4.10 0.15
CA ILE A 138 -3.44 -2.82 0.16
C ILE A 138 -2.60 -1.84 0.98
N VAL A 139 -2.39 -0.64 0.46
CA VAL A 139 -1.75 0.47 1.17
C VAL A 139 -2.79 1.57 1.37
N PRO A 140 -3.45 1.62 2.53
CA PRO A 140 -4.29 2.74 2.93
C PRO A 140 -3.42 3.99 3.13
N VAL A 141 -3.87 5.13 2.61
CA VAL A 141 -3.16 6.42 2.71
C VAL A 141 -4.13 7.54 3.05
N GLY A 142 -3.69 8.46 3.92
CA GLY A 142 -4.47 9.62 4.32
C GLY A 142 -3.68 10.59 5.18
N LYS A 143 -4.28 11.74 5.52
CA LYS A 143 -3.72 12.64 6.54
C LYS A 143 -3.70 11.93 7.89
N ILE A 144 -2.64 12.14 8.65
CA ILE A 144 -2.43 11.48 9.95
C ILE A 144 -3.41 12.06 10.97
N GLY A 145 -4.30 11.23 11.53
CA GLY A 145 -5.18 11.61 12.63
C GLY A 145 -4.43 11.56 13.96
N GLU A 146 -3.80 10.43 14.25
CA GLU A 146 -2.95 10.24 15.42
C GLU A 146 -1.58 9.74 14.98
N LYS A 147 -0.53 10.48 15.36
CA LYS A 147 0.84 10.12 15.00
C LYS A 147 1.34 9.00 15.90
N PRO A 148 1.76 7.86 15.33
CA PRO A 148 2.34 6.77 16.12
C PRO A 148 3.60 7.22 16.84
N GLU A 149 3.84 6.67 18.03
CA GLU A 149 5.05 6.92 18.80
C GLU A 149 6.33 6.55 18.03
N ALA A 150 7.38 7.32 18.27
CA ALA A 150 8.68 7.01 17.73
C ALA A 150 9.26 5.75 18.40
N THR A 151 9.78 4.84 17.60
CA THR A 151 10.40 3.61 18.09
C THR A 151 11.84 3.57 17.66
N ASP A 152 12.76 3.27 18.57
CA ASP A 152 14.16 2.99 18.21
C ASP A 152 14.22 1.69 17.38
N ARG A 153 14.84 1.80 16.22
CA ARG A 153 15.00 0.69 15.26
C ARG A 153 16.45 0.43 14.89
N SER A 154 17.41 1.05 15.61
CA SER A 154 18.84 0.96 15.30
C SER A 154 19.41 -0.46 15.35
N ASN A 155 18.86 -1.30 16.22
CA ASN A 155 19.29 -2.71 16.40
C ASN A 155 18.14 -3.71 16.19
N ARG A 156 17.23 -3.43 15.25
CA ARG A 156 16.07 -4.28 15.02
C ARG A 156 16.41 -5.68 14.51
N TYR A 157 17.46 -5.79 13.71
CA TYR A 157 17.83 -7.04 13.04
C TYR A 157 19.28 -7.38 13.36
N GLN A 158 19.57 -8.69 13.47
CA GLN A 158 20.94 -9.15 13.57
C GLN A 158 21.68 -8.92 12.25
N VAL A 159 22.87 -8.32 12.33
CA VAL A 159 23.77 -8.10 11.19
C VAL A 159 25.10 -8.76 11.50
N THR A 160 25.65 -9.51 10.54
CA THR A 160 26.98 -10.11 10.64
C THR A 160 27.86 -9.52 9.54
N ILE A 161 29.07 -9.07 9.91
CA ILE A 161 30.07 -8.56 8.99
C ILE A 161 31.29 -9.49 9.08
N TYR A 162 31.78 -9.96 7.95
CA TYR A 162 32.98 -10.77 7.84
C TYR A 162 34.14 -9.95 7.29
#